data_6dc4bf77b916beb84414a053144fe203
#
_entry.id   6dc4bf77b916beb84414a053144fe203
#
_cell.length_a   1.000
_cell.length_b   1.000
_cell.length_c   1.000
_cell.angle_alpha   90.00
_cell.angle_beta   90.00
_cell.angle_gamma   90.00
#
_symmetry.space_group_name_H-M   'P 1'
#
loop_
_entity.id
_entity.type
_entity.pdbx_description
1 polymer ?
#
loop_
_entity_poly.entity_id
_entity_poly.type
_entity_poly.pdbx_seq_one_letter_code
_entity_poly.pdbx_strand_id
1 'polypeptide(L)'
;MTLPPQAAQVLAFWFGADWQTLPPHQVAQRQRALWWGKDPAIDADCRSRFEALVQEAAANGLADWSETPEALLALVLLLDQMPRNIYRDTPQAFAFDELARQYTHLALAMGVDQELPAIARIFLYLPLEHSEDIDDQEYMLQLVRALAKSVDAADKATFDGYVDYARKHHVIIERFGRFPHRNRILGRACTPEESAFLTQPGSSF
;
A
#
# COMPACT_ATOMS: atom_id res chain seq x y z
N MET A 1 12.72 -15.97 14.47
CA MET A 1 13.88 -15.10 14.08
C MET A 1 13.69 -13.71 14.65
N THR A 2 14.76 -12.92 14.84
CA THR A 2 14.64 -11.53 15.26
C THR A 2 14.37 -10.64 14.05
N LEU A 3 13.50 -9.63 14.21
CA LEU A 3 13.22 -8.64 13.18
C LEU A 3 14.52 -7.93 12.73
N PRO A 4 14.86 -7.91 11.43
CA PRO A 4 16.02 -7.20 10.93
C PRO A 4 16.00 -5.71 11.33
N PRO A 5 17.12 -5.12 11.77
CA PRO A 5 17.14 -3.71 12.22
C PRO A 5 16.63 -2.73 11.15
N GLN A 6 16.93 -2.96 9.89
CA GLN A 6 16.45 -2.14 8.77
C GLN A 6 14.94 -2.28 8.57
N ALA A 7 14.36 -3.49 8.71
CA ALA A 7 12.92 -3.70 8.67
C ALA A 7 12.23 -2.95 9.82
N ALA A 8 12.80 -3.00 11.03
CA ALA A 8 12.30 -2.23 12.17
C ALA A 8 12.31 -0.72 11.91
N GLN A 9 13.34 -0.18 11.23
CA GLN A 9 13.41 1.22 10.84
C GLN A 9 12.33 1.60 9.81
N VAL A 10 12.07 0.74 8.83
CA VAL A 10 10.98 0.93 7.85
C VAL A 10 9.64 1.02 8.55
N LEU A 11 9.34 0.06 9.44
CA LEU A 11 8.07 0.01 10.18
C LEU A 11 7.93 1.20 11.13
N ALA A 12 8.98 1.57 11.85
CA ALA A 12 8.96 2.72 12.76
C ALA A 12 8.77 4.04 12.01
N PHE A 13 9.34 4.19 10.82
CA PHE A 13 9.10 5.35 9.97
C PHE A 13 7.66 5.40 9.47
N TRP A 14 7.15 4.26 8.99
CA TRP A 14 5.84 4.20 8.35
C TRP A 14 4.70 4.32 9.35
N PHE A 15 4.78 3.64 10.49
CA PHE A 15 3.71 3.56 11.49
C PHE A 15 3.94 4.41 12.75
N GLY A 16 5.18 4.87 13.00
CA GLY A 16 5.61 5.45 14.27
C GLY A 16 6.22 4.40 15.21
N ALA A 17 7.07 4.83 16.14
CA ALA A 17 7.83 3.89 16.99
C ALA A 17 6.93 3.06 17.95
N ASP A 18 5.76 3.58 18.31
CA ASP A 18 4.82 3.01 19.28
C ASP A 18 3.57 2.39 18.63
N TRP A 19 3.59 2.17 17.32
CA TRP A 19 2.43 1.76 16.52
C TRP A 19 1.76 0.46 16.96
N GLN A 20 2.52 -0.49 17.54
CA GLN A 20 1.99 -1.77 18.02
C GLN A 20 1.16 -1.64 19.31
N THR A 21 1.32 -0.54 20.03
CA THR A 21 0.65 -0.30 21.32
C THR A 21 -0.47 0.73 21.22
N LEU A 22 -0.52 1.49 20.14
CA LEU A 22 -1.55 2.49 19.90
C LEU A 22 -2.80 1.91 19.24
N PRO A 23 -3.99 2.45 19.53
CA PRO A 23 -5.18 2.17 18.75
C PRO A 23 -4.98 2.49 17.26
N PRO A 24 -5.46 1.65 16.34
CA PRO A 24 -5.31 1.82 14.90
C PRO A 24 -5.68 3.21 14.37
N HIS A 25 -6.79 3.80 14.83
CA HIS A 25 -7.21 5.15 14.40
C HIS A 25 -6.21 6.24 14.81
N GLN A 26 -5.50 6.09 15.93
CA GLN A 26 -4.48 7.05 16.37
C GLN A 26 -3.22 6.96 15.50
N VAL A 27 -2.80 5.75 15.14
CA VAL A 27 -1.71 5.53 14.17
C VAL A 27 -2.08 6.18 12.85
N ALA A 28 -3.28 5.91 12.32
CA ALA A 28 -3.77 6.47 11.07
C ALA A 28 -3.81 8.02 11.10
N GLN A 29 -4.26 8.61 12.20
CA GLN A 29 -4.31 10.06 12.36
C GLN A 29 -2.91 10.69 12.37
N ARG A 30 -1.95 10.11 13.11
CA ARG A 30 -0.57 10.61 13.20
C ARG A 30 0.16 10.53 11.88
N GLN A 31 -0.01 9.44 11.14
CA GLN A 31 0.72 9.16 9.91
C GLN A 31 0.02 9.65 8.64
N ARG A 32 -1.14 10.31 8.79
CA ARG A 32 -1.96 10.75 7.66
C ARG A 32 -1.19 11.56 6.61
N ALA A 33 -0.30 12.45 7.05
CA ALA A 33 0.49 13.30 6.16
C ALA A 33 1.49 12.48 5.32
N LEU A 34 2.12 11.47 5.93
CA LEU A 34 3.03 10.55 5.25
C LEU A 34 2.27 9.64 4.27
N TRP A 35 1.18 9.06 4.70
CA TRP A 35 0.47 8.03 3.92
C TRP A 35 -0.31 8.60 2.74
N TRP A 36 -0.99 9.76 2.94
CA TRP A 36 -1.96 10.30 1.99
C TRP A 36 -1.64 11.73 1.54
N GLY A 37 -0.55 12.29 2.03
CA GLY A 37 -0.09 13.62 1.67
C GLY A 37 0.76 13.63 0.42
N LYS A 38 0.97 14.86 -0.10
CA LYS A 38 1.89 15.14 -1.20
C LYS A 38 2.84 16.26 -0.75
N ASP A 39 3.73 15.94 0.20
CA ASP A 39 4.69 16.89 0.76
C ASP A 39 6.10 16.55 0.24
N PRO A 40 6.73 17.46 -0.53
CA PRO A 40 8.08 17.26 -1.05
C PRO A 40 9.15 17.02 0.01
N ALA A 41 8.98 17.55 1.23
CA ALA A 41 9.93 17.33 2.32
C ALA A 41 9.84 15.91 2.85
N ILE A 42 8.62 15.38 2.98
CA ILE A 42 8.39 13.97 3.36
C ILE A 42 8.91 13.04 2.26
N ASP A 43 8.68 13.35 1.00
CA ASP A 43 9.17 12.56 -0.13
C ASP A 43 10.71 12.56 -0.17
N ALA A 44 11.36 13.69 0.12
CA ALA A 44 12.82 13.78 0.20
C ALA A 44 13.40 12.99 1.38
N ASP A 45 12.75 13.03 2.57
CA ASP A 45 13.16 12.24 3.73
C ASP A 45 13.02 10.73 3.44
N CYS A 46 11.88 10.32 2.86
CA CYS A 46 11.66 8.94 2.44
C CYS A 46 12.75 8.47 1.46
N ARG A 47 13.07 9.29 0.46
CA ARG A 47 14.14 9.00 -0.51
C ARG A 47 15.48 8.82 0.17
N SER A 48 15.88 9.81 0.99
CA SER A 48 17.21 9.82 1.61
C SER A 48 17.46 8.63 2.52
N ARG A 49 16.41 8.09 3.14
CA ARG A 49 16.49 7.00 4.11
C ARG A 49 16.33 5.63 3.50
N PHE A 50 15.50 5.49 2.46
CA PHE A 50 15.02 4.18 2.03
C PHE A 50 15.24 3.86 0.55
N GLU A 51 15.69 4.79 -0.29
CA GLU A 51 15.88 4.51 -1.73
C GLU A 51 16.82 3.32 -1.97
N ALA A 52 17.92 3.24 -1.23
CA ALA A 52 18.87 2.12 -1.35
C ALA A 52 18.20 0.78 -0.98
N LEU A 53 17.39 0.75 0.10
CA LEU A 53 16.65 -0.46 0.48
C LEU A 53 15.56 -0.84 -0.53
N VAL A 54 14.89 0.14 -1.14
CA VAL A 54 13.94 -0.11 -2.23
C VAL A 54 14.62 -0.81 -3.41
N GLN A 55 15.81 -0.33 -3.80
CA GLN A 55 16.56 -0.95 -4.89
C GLN A 55 17.07 -2.35 -4.53
N GLU A 56 17.49 -2.56 -3.28
CA GLU A 56 17.90 -3.87 -2.76
C GLU A 56 16.72 -4.85 -2.75
N ALA A 57 15.55 -4.43 -2.25
CA ALA A 57 14.32 -5.21 -2.27
C ALA A 57 13.90 -5.57 -3.69
N ALA A 58 13.93 -4.62 -4.62
CA ALA A 58 13.60 -4.81 -6.02
C ALA A 58 14.55 -5.79 -6.73
N ALA A 59 15.82 -5.85 -6.29
CA ALA A 59 16.81 -6.82 -6.76
C ALA A 59 16.74 -8.18 -6.05
N ASN A 60 15.70 -8.41 -5.22
CA ASN A 60 15.50 -9.61 -4.40
C ASN A 60 16.59 -9.83 -3.32
N GLY A 61 17.34 -8.77 -2.97
CA GLY A 61 18.41 -8.84 -1.96
C GLY A 61 17.90 -8.97 -0.52
N LEU A 62 16.59 -8.76 -0.29
CA LEU A 62 15.93 -8.87 1.02
C LEU A 62 14.91 -10.03 1.07
N ALA A 63 15.12 -11.09 0.28
CA ALA A 63 14.16 -12.20 0.18
C ALA A 63 13.93 -12.93 1.52
N ASP A 64 14.94 -12.96 2.40
CA ASP A 64 14.87 -13.50 3.76
C ASP A 64 13.89 -12.74 4.68
N TRP A 65 13.52 -11.50 4.33
CA TRP A 65 12.49 -10.75 5.06
C TRP A 65 11.09 -11.38 4.92
N SER A 66 10.90 -12.27 3.96
CA SER A 66 9.64 -13.03 3.83
C SER A 66 9.39 -14.06 4.95
N GLU A 67 10.38 -14.30 5.82
CA GLU A 67 10.32 -15.36 6.85
C GLU A 67 9.56 -14.96 8.13
N THR A 68 9.33 -13.66 8.36
CA THR A 68 8.56 -13.18 9.53
C THR A 68 7.51 -12.14 9.12
N PRO A 69 6.34 -12.08 9.81
CA PRO A 69 5.24 -11.19 9.43
C PRO A 69 5.63 -9.72 9.32
N GLU A 70 6.36 -9.21 10.30
CA GLU A 70 6.77 -7.81 10.34
C GLU A 70 7.83 -7.49 9.27
N ALA A 71 8.79 -8.38 9.04
CA ALA A 71 9.80 -8.14 8.01
C ALA A 71 9.17 -8.24 6.61
N LEU A 72 8.25 -9.17 6.39
CA LEU A 72 7.48 -9.26 5.15
C LEU A 72 6.62 -8.00 4.90
N LEU A 73 5.98 -7.47 5.93
CA LEU A 73 5.28 -6.18 5.84
C LEU A 73 6.24 -5.05 5.45
N ALA A 74 7.42 -4.97 6.05
CA ALA A 74 8.43 -3.97 5.70
C ALA A 74 8.89 -4.10 4.24
N LEU A 75 9.04 -5.33 3.74
CA LEU A 75 9.36 -5.62 2.35
C LEU A 75 8.26 -5.14 1.40
N VAL A 76 6.99 -5.41 1.73
CA VAL A 76 5.84 -4.91 0.95
C VAL A 76 5.80 -3.38 0.94
N LEU A 77 6.05 -2.71 2.08
CA LEU A 77 6.12 -1.24 2.14
C LEU A 77 7.22 -0.67 1.25
N LEU A 78 8.41 -1.30 1.22
CA LEU A 78 9.52 -0.89 0.35
C LEU A 78 9.19 -1.02 -1.13
N LEU A 79 8.37 -1.98 -1.52
CA LEU A 79 8.06 -2.27 -2.91
C LEU A 79 6.79 -1.57 -3.42
N ASP A 80 5.85 -1.25 -2.52
CA ASP A 80 4.57 -0.63 -2.89
C ASP A 80 4.47 0.84 -2.49
N GLN A 81 4.67 1.16 -1.21
CA GLN A 81 4.40 2.49 -0.67
C GLN A 81 5.57 3.47 -0.85
N MET A 82 6.79 3.05 -0.50
CA MET A 82 7.98 3.90 -0.60
C MET A 82 8.23 4.40 -2.04
N PRO A 83 8.08 3.59 -3.10
CA PRO A 83 8.23 4.07 -4.48
C PRO A 83 7.26 5.19 -4.84
N ARG A 84 6.04 5.18 -4.31
CA ARG A 84 5.03 6.22 -4.54
C ARG A 84 5.44 7.58 -3.97
N ASN A 85 6.17 7.60 -2.88
CA ASN A 85 6.78 8.82 -2.34
C ASN A 85 8.09 9.17 -3.07
N ILE A 86 9.02 8.21 -3.17
CA ILE A 86 10.39 8.44 -3.66
C ILE A 86 10.40 8.83 -5.15
N TYR A 87 9.56 8.21 -5.96
CA TYR A 87 9.54 8.37 -7.41
C TYR A 87 8.22 8.99 -7.91
N ARG A 88 7.60 9.83 -7.07
CA ARG A 88 6.31 10.46 -7.38
C ARG A 88 6.28 11.05 -8.79
N ASP A 89 5.16 10.89 -9.49
CA ASP A 89 4.93 11.36 -10.85
C ASP A 89 5.85 10.77 -11.94
N THR A 90 6.55 9.69 -11.65
CA THR A 90 7.35 8.94 -12.61
C THR A 90 6.88 7.49 -12.76
N PRO A 91 7.19 6.79 -13.86
CA PRO A 91 6.87 5.36 -14.01
C PRO A 91 7.48 4.48 -12.92
N GLN A 92 8.60 4.91 -12.35
CA GLN A 92 9.30 4.19 -11.30
C GLN A 92 8.44 4.04 -10.03
N ALA A 93 7.48 4.93 -9.80
CA ALA A 93 6.54 4.85 -8.67
C ALA A 93 5.71 3.55 -8.67
N PHE A 94 5.57 2.91 -9.81
CA PHE A 94 4.77 1.69 -10.02
C PHE A 94 5.61 0.48 -10.46
N ALA A 95 6.94 0.66 -10.59
CA ALA A 95 7.81 -0.35 -11.22
C ALA A 95 7.88 -1.67 -10.43
N PHE A 96 7.57 -1.63 -9.14
CA PHE A 96 7.70 -2.79 -8.25
C PHE A 96 6.36 -3.33 -7.76
N ASP A 97 5.23 -2.80 -8.27
CA ASP A 97 3.88 -3.20 -7.87
C ASP A 97 3.66 -4.71 -8.01
N GLU A 98 4.12 -5.31 -9.11
CA GLU A 98 4.01 -6.75 -9.35
C GLU A 98 4.74 -7.58 -8.28
N LEU A 99 5.95 -7.17 -7.90
CA LEU A 99 6.72 -7.87 -6.88
C LEU A 99 6.08 -7.70 -5.48
N ALA A 100 5.59 -6.50 -5.16
CA ALA A 100 4.83 -6.25 -3.92
C ALA A 100 3.59 -7.14 -3.85
N ARG A 101 2.84 -7.26 -4.96
CA ARG A 101 1.67 -8.12 -5.08
C ARG A 101 2.00 -9.59 -4.81
N GLN A 102 3.10 -10.10 -5.36
CA GLN A 102 3.55 -11.47 -5.12
C GLN A 102 3.85 -11.73 -3.63
N TYR A 103 4.51 -10.81 -2.94
CA TYR A 103 4.75 -10.91 -1.50
C TYR A 103 3.45 -10.81 -0.67
N THR A 104 2.48 -10.01 -1.11
CA THR A 104 1.15 -9.97 -0.49
C THR A 104 0.44 -11.31 -0.63
N HIS A 105 0.42 -11.91 -1.83
CA HIS A 105 -0.16 -13.24 -2.03
C HIS A 105 0.55 -14.32 -1.20
N LEU A 106 1.87 -14.26 -1.11
CA LEU A 106 2.65 -15.15 -0.25
C LEU A 106 2.23 -15.02 1.22
N ALA A 107 2.14 -13.80 1.75
CA ALA A 107 1.71 -13.54 3.12
C ALA A 107 0.32 -14.11 3.41
N LEU A 108 -0.62 -13.91 2.49
CA LEU A 108 -1.99 -14.41 2.60
C LEU A 108 -2.06 -15.95 2.53
N ALA A 109 -1.29 -16.57 1.64
CA ALA A 109 -1.20 -18.02 1.52
C ALA A 109 -0.61 -18.68 2.77
N MET A 110 0.33 -17.99 3.44
CA MET A 110 0.92 -18.44 4.71
C MET A 110 0.05 -18.12 5.93
N GLY A 111 -0.94 -17.22 5.79
CA GLY A 111 -1.80 -16.74 6.89
C GLY A 111 -1.09 -15.83 7.90
N VAL A 112 0.11 -15.34 7.58
CA VAL A 112 0.92 -14.48 8.48
C VAL A 112 0.33 -13.09 8.67
N ASP A 113 -0.56 -12.67 7.79
CA ASP A 113 -1.33 -11.44 7.93
C ASP A 113 -2.12 -11.40 9.25
N GLN A 114 -2.60 -12.57 9.74
CA GLN A 114 -3.35 -12.68 10.98
C GLN A 114 -2.51 -12.39 12.24
N GLU A 115 -1.18 -12.46 12.13
CA GLU A 115 -0.26 -12.14 13.21
C GLU A 115 0.02 -10.64 13.33
N LEU A 116 -0.38 -9.85 12.31
CA LEU A 116 -0.17 -8.41 12.26
C LEU A 116 -1.34 -7.62 12.89
N PRO A 117 -1.06 -6.49 13.56
CA PRO A 117 -2.10 -5.55 13.98
C PRO A 117 -2.96 -5.07 12.80
N ALA A 118 -4.23 -4.76 13.07
CA ALA A 118 -5.21 -4.43 12.04
C ALA A 118 -4.76 -3.31 11.09
N ILE A 119 -4.11 -2.26 11.60
CA ILE A 119 -3.62 -1.14 10.78
C ILE A 119 -2.49 -1.57 9.83
N ALA A 120 -1.64 -2.49 10.25
CA ALA A 120 -0.56 -3.03 9.44
C ALA A 120 -1.08 -3.91 8.29
N ARG A 121 -2.14 -4.67 8.56
CA ARG A 121 -2.80 -5.52 7.56
C ARG A 121 -3.36 -4.71 6.38
N ILE A 122 -3.84 -3.49 6.61
CA ILE A 122 -4.24 -2.59 5.53
C ILE A 122 -3.09 -2.43 4.53
N PHE A 123 -1.90 -2.08 5.00
CA PHE A 123 -0.74 -1.85 4.13
C PHE A 123 -0.20 -3.12 3.48
N LEU A 124 -0.34 -4.27 4.14
CA LEU A 124 -0.03 -5.56 3.53
C LEU A 124 -0.97 -5.88 2.35
N TYR A 125 -2.22 -5.42 2.40
CA TYR A 125 -3.23 -5.68 1.38
C TYR A 125 -3.23 -4.65 0.24
N LEU A 126 -2.66 -3.45 0.43
CA LEU A 126 -2.65 -2.37 -0.58
C LEU A 126 -2.11 -2.78 -1.96
N PRO A 127 -1.10 -3.67 -2.11
CA PRO A 127 -0.70 -4.13 -3.44
C PRO A 127 -1.84 -4.75 -4.27
N LEU A 128 -2.83 -5.38 -3.62
CA LEU A 128 -4.04 -5.88 -4.30
C LEU A 128 -4.94 -4.71 -4.74
N GLU A 129 -5.07 -3.66 -3.90
CA GLU A 129 -5.84 -2.45 -4.26
C GLU A 129 -5.19 -1.70 -5.43
N HIS A 130 -3.87 -1.76 -5.54
CA HIS A 130 -3.10 -1.13 -6.60
C HIS A 130 -3.03 -1.94 -7.89
N SER A 131 -3.43 -3.21 -7.86
CA SER A 131 -3.46 -4.11 -9.02
C SER A 131 -4.52 -3.69 -10.04
N GLU A 132 -4.18 -3.84 -11.34
CA GLU A 132 -5.14 -3.67 -12.44
C GLU A 132 -5.84 -5.00 -12.78
N ASP A 133 -5.75 -6.01 -11.92
CA ASP A 133 -6.44 -7.30 -12.01
C ASP A 133 -7.73 -7.25 -11.18
N ILE A 134 -8.87 -7.62 -11.78
CA ILE A 134 -10.18 -7.57 -11.10
C ILE A 134 -10.28 -8.58 -9.96
N ASP A 135 -9.65 -9.74 -10.08
CA ASP A 135 -9.66 -10.78 -9.04
C ASP A 135 -8.92 -10.28 -7.77
N ASP A 136 -7.82 -9.56 -7.93
CA ASP A 136 -7.12 -8.91 -6.82
C ASP A 136 -7.98 -7.83 -6.15
N GLN A 137 -8.68 -7.03 -6.94
CA GLN A 137 -9.59 -5.99 -6.43
C GLN A 137 -10.75 -6.58 -5.62
N GLU A 138 -11.34 -7.66 -6.10
CA GLU A 138 -12.39 -8.39 -5.38
C GLU A 138 -11.85 -9.00 -4.09
N TYR A 139 -10.66 -9.59 -4.15
CA TYR A 139 -10.02 -10.17 -2.96
C TYR A 139 -9.67 -9.10 -1.92
N MET A 140 -9.11 -7.96 -2.34
CA MET A 140 -8.91 -6.80 -1.46
C MET A 140 -10.20 -6.39 -0.76
N LEU A 141 -11.31 -6.23 -1.50
CA LEU A 141 -12.60 -5.88 -0.91
C LEU A 141 -13.09 -6.89 0.13
N GLN A 142 -12.87 -8.18 -0.09
CA GLN A 142 -13.22 -9.22 0.87
C GLN A 142 -12.39 -9.09 2.16
N LEU A 143 -11.08 -8.93 2.02
CA LEU A 143 -10.14 -8.80 3.15
C LEU A 143 -10.43 -7.58 4.01
N VAL A 144 -10.55 -6.39 3.39
CA VAL A 144 -10.76 -5.15 4.13
C VAL A 144 -12.15 -5.08 4.77
N ARG A 145 -13.19 -5.67 4.15
CA ARG A 145 -14.52 -5.81 4.76
C ARG A 145 -14.52 -6.75 5.97
N ALA A 146 -13.78 -7.85 5.89
CA ALA A 146 -13.62 -8.76 7.02
C ALA A 146 -12.88 -8.08 8.17
N LEU A 147 -11.79 -7.36 7.84
CA LEU A 147 -11.00 -6.62 8.81
C LEU A 147 -11.81 -5.51 9.49
N ALA A 148 -12.59 -4.72 8.72
CA ALA A 148 -13.46 -3.68 9.26
C ALA A 148 -14.57 -4.21 10.20
N LYS A 149 -14.95 -5.49 10.09
CA LYS A 149 -15.88 -6.14 11.01
C LYS A 149 -15.22 -6.62 12.30
N SER A 150 -13.91 -6.82 12.30
CA SER A 150 -13.16 -7.38 13.43
C SER A 150 -12.56 -6.33 14.37
N VAL A 151 -12.53 -5.05 13.97
CA VAL A 151 -11.95 -3.99 14.78
C VAL A 151 -12.94 -3.47 15.82
N ASP A 152 -12.40 -2.84 16.88
CA ASP A 152 -13.18 -2.21 17.93
C ASP A 152 -14.02 -1.02 17.42
N ALA A 153 -15.07 -0.67 18.15
CA ALA A 153 -15.97 0.43 17.78
C ALA A 153 -15.26 1.76 17.57
N ALA A 154 -14.18 2.04 18.32
CA ALA A 154 -13.40 3.26 18.19
C ALA A 154 -12.66 3.35 16.85
N ASP A 155 -12.29 2.23 16.25
CA ASP A 155 -11.55 2.14 14.99
C ASP A 155 -12.47 2.02 13.77
N LYS A 156 -13.75 1.71 14.00
CA LYS A 156 -14.72 1.37 12.96
C LYS A 156 -14.78 2.40 11.83
N ALA A 157 -14.87 3.69 12.15
CA ALA A 157 -14.95 4.75 11.14
C ALA A 157 -13.71 4.81 10.24
N THR A 158 -12.53 4.57 10.82
CA THR A 158 -11.26 4.53 10.06
C THR A 158 -11.26 3.36 9.07
N PHE A 159 -11.67 2.17 9.52
CA PHE A 159 -11.68 0.98 8.66
C PHE A 159 -12.81 0.98 7.63
N ASP A 160 -13.97 1.56 7.94
CA ASP A 160 -15.02 1.81 6.95
C ASP A 160 -14.52 2.76 5.83
N GLY A 161 -13.66 3.72 6.17
CA GLY A 161 -12.98 4.56 5.20
C GLY A 161 -12.09 3.76 4.23
N TYR A 162 -11.32 2.78 4.72
CA TYR A 162 -10.52 1.90 3.86
C TYR A 162 -11.39 1.02 2.96
N VAL A 163 -12.52 0.50 3.46
CA VAL A 163 -13.49 -0.23 2.62
C VAL A 163 -14.02 0.66 1.49
N ASP A 164 -14.32 1.93 1.77
CA ASP A 164 -14.79 2.88 0.75
C ASP A 164 -13.72 3.17 -0.31
N TYR A 165 -12.43 3.27 0.09
CA TYR A 165 -11.32 3.45 -0.84
C TYR A 165 -11.13 2.23 -1.73
N ALA A 166 -11.08 1.02 -1.16
CA ALA A 166 -10.98 -0.21 -1.92
C ALA A 166 -12.14 -0.35 -2.92
N ARG A 167 -13.37 0.02 -2.52
CA ARG A 167 -14.52 0.01 -3.44
C ARG A 167 -14.36 0.99 -4.60
N LYS A 168 -13.77 2.16 -4.38
CA LYS A 168 -13.52 3.15 -5.44
C LYS A 168 -12.50 2.62 -6.45
N HIS A 169 -11.43 1.97 -5.99
CA HIS A 169 -10.45 1.33 -6.85
C HIS A 169 -11.09 0.21 -7.69
N HIS A 170 -11.82 -0.69 -7.03
CA HIS A 170 -12.53 -1.78 -7.70
C HIS A 170 -13.46 -1.30 -8.84
N VAL A 171 -14.29 -0.28 -8.60
CA VAL A 171 -15.21 0.27 -9.60
C VAL A 171 -14.47 0.81 -10.84
N ILE A 172 -13.27 1.37 -10.64
CA ILE A 172 -12.45 1.86 -11.76
C ILE A 172 -11.92 0.68 -12.58
N ILE A 173 -11.41 -0.36 -11.92
CA ILE A 173 -10.89 -1.54 -12.61
C ILE A 173 -12.02 -2.33 -13.29
N GLU A 174 -13.16 -2.50 -12.63
CA GLU A 174 -14.36 -3.09 -13.23
C GLU A 174 -14.78 -2.37 -14.52
N ARG A 175 -14.69 -1.02 -14.54
CA ARG A 175 -15.11 -0.19 -15.66
C ARG A 175 -14.09 -0.12 -16.79
N PHE A 176 -12.80 0.03 -16.46
CA PHE A 176 -11.76 0.36 -17.45
C PHE A 176 -10.71 -0.75 -17.62
N GLY A 177 -10.67 -1.74 -16.76
CA GLY A 177 -9.64 -2.77 -16.73
C GLY A 177 -8.25 -2.24 -16.37
N ARG A 178 -8.16 -0.94 -16.01
CA ARG A 178 -6.91 -0.26 -15.61
C ARG A 178 -7.21 1.04 -14.89
N PHE A 179 -6.17 1.64 -14.28
CA PHE A 179 -6.27 2.96 -13.67
C PHE A 179 -5.97 4.08 -14.70
N PRO A 180 -6.97 4.82 -15.20
CA PRO A 180 -6.76 5.86 -16.23
C PRO A 180 -5.81 6.98 -15.78
N HIS A 181 -5.78 7.32 -14.48
CA HIS A 181 -4.89 8.37 -13.95
C HIS A 181 -3.40 8.03 -14.10
N ARG A 182 -3.04 6.74 -14.23
CA ARG A 182 -1.66 6.30 -14.50
C ARG A 182 -1.26 6.42 -15.97
N ASN A 183 -2.23 6.58 -16.90
CA ASN A 183 -1.96 6.52 -18.34
C ASN A 183 -0.88 7.52 -18.76
N ARG A 184 -1.00 8.78 -18.33
CA ARG A 184 -0.01 9.82 -18.66
C ARG A 184 1.39 9.46 -18.18
N ILE A 185 1.52 8.97 -16.95
CA ILE A 185 2.80 8.62 -16.32
C ILE A 185 3.42 7.40 -17.01
N LEU A 186 2.59 6.41 -17.37
CA LEU A 186 3.03 5.15 -17.98
C LEU A 186 3.10 5.22 -19.52
N GLY A 187 2.87 6.40 -20.13
CA GLY A 187 2.89 6.56 -21.59
C GLY A 187 1.77 5.83 -22.32
N ARG A 188 0.67 5.53 -21.65
CA ARG A 188 -0.50 4.85 -22.21
C ARG A 188 -1.47 5.88 -22.82
N ALA A 189 -1.99 5.62 -24.01
CA ALA A 189 -3.05 6.44 -24.61
C ALA A 189 -4.37 6.29 -23.83
N CYS A 190 -5.06 7.41 -23.56
CA CYS A 190 -6.40 7.39 -23.00
C CYS A 190 -7.45 7.14 -24.09
N THR A 191 -8.49 6.37 -23.76
CA THR A 191 -9.72 6.33 -24.56
C THR A 191 -10.53 7.63 -24.35
N PRO A 192 -11.51 7.95 -25.24
CA PRO A 192 -12.40 9.09 -25.01
C PRO A 192 -13.17 8.99 -23.69
N GLU A 193 -13.56 7.78 -23.28
CA GLU A 193 -14.26 7.55 -22.02
C GLU A 193 -13.37 7.79 -20.81
N GLU A 194 -12.14 7.29 -20.83
CA GLU A 194 -11.14 7.55 -19.79
C GLU A 194 -10.82 9.04 -19.66
N SER A 195 -10.69 9.73 -20.79
CA SER A 195 -10.45 11.18 -20.81
C SER A 195 -11.59 11.95 -20.16
N ALA A 196 -12.84 11.57 -20.44
CA ALA A 196 -14.02 12.16 -19.81
C ALA A 196 -14.08 11.85 -18.30
N PHE A 197 -13.72 10.62 -17.90
CA PHE A 197 -13.65 10.23 -16.49
C PHE A 197 -12.60 11.04 -15.72
N LEU A 198 -11.42 11.28 -16.29
CA LEU A 198 -10.32 12.01 -15.64
C LEU A 198 -10.65 13.49 -15.34
N THR A 199 -11.72 14.05 -15.92
CA THR A 199 -12.21 15.40 -15.56
C THR A 199 -13.10 15.43 -14.32
N GLN A 200 -13.48 14.28 -13.77
CA GLN A 200 -14.41 14.17 -12.66
C GLN A 200 -13.67 14.16 -11.29
N PRO A 201 -14.29 14.70 -10.22
CA PRO A 201 -13.77 14.52 -8.88
C PRO A 201 -13.63 13.03 -8.50
N GLY A 202 -12.53 12.65 -7.84
CA GLY A 202 -12.29 11.27 -7.45
C GLY A 202 -11.80 10.34 -8.56
N SER A 203 -11.38 10.88 -9.70
CA SER A 203 -10.80 10.11 -10.81
C SER A 203 -9.35 9.71 -10.62
N SER A 204 -8.71 10.17 -9.54
CA SER A 204 -7.31 9.86 -9.17
C SER A 204 -7.16 9.75 -7.67
N PHE A 205 -6.15 9.02 -7.23
CA PHE A 205 -5.79 8.74 -5.84
C PHE A 205 -4.40 9.28 -5.50
#